data_62a14c98ed7289e733fe119254593491
#
_entry.id   62a14c98ed7289e733fe119254593491
#
_cell.length_a   1.000
_cell.length_b   1.000
_cell.length_c   1.000
_cell.angle_alpha   90.00
_cell.angle_beta   90.00
_cell.angle_gamma   90.00
#
_symmetry.space_group_name_H-M   'P 1'
#
loop_
_entity.id
_entity.type
_entity.pdbx_description
1 polymer ?
#
loop_
_entity_poly.entity_id
_entity_poly.type
_entity_poly.pdbx_seq_one_letter_code
_entity_poly.pdbx_strand_id
1 'polypeptide(L)'
;ADYKFSNKLKFESNLQYNRQYTPNIPDVNYGPNSIIYNIVYWAGADWNIDDMRNYWQKGKEGIQQIYAEYQRYNNPYFMSYEWLRSHYKTDIVGQAALRYTFNENLNLLARTQVTTWDMLRTEKFPYSAGTYGRDERRGDYREDRRSLFENNTELLLTFDKDLLPGFNTKINAGASQRIFQYKSMFATTNYLNVPGLYNFSNSANPVQVANFGSDMQVLSAYYSADFSYKKYLTVFATGRMDKLSTLPAGKNTFFYPSFGAVTVLSDYVNLPETISFLKFRGSYANVKDGLTSSTIDNRMGTYSGENYQSPYDGPSYQNNTVYTTGFYYNNQTGATYGNELSNPNLNPSETSQTEFGMDLRLFKNRIGIDAAYFISNDGPSIFSLPISSTSGYTSALVNGIKTQKKGYEISVTGTPIQTADFSWDVLANYSTYEQRLTDIYPGIT
;
A
#
# COMPACT_ATOMS: atom_id res chain seq x y z
N ALA A 1 -13.63 -10.04 -22.30
CA ALA A 1 -14.15 -10.19 -23.67
C ALA A 1 -13.19 -9.55 -24.66
N ASP A 2 -12.99 -10.21 -25.79
CA ASP A 2 -12.15 -9.75 -26.89
C ASP A 2 -13.00 -9.67 -28.16
N TYR A 3 -12.93 -8.56 -28.86
CA TYR A 3 -13.66 -8.35 -30.10
C TYR A 3 -12.80 -7.68 -31.17
N LYS A 4 -12.76 -8.27 -32.37
CA LYS A 4 -12.08 -7.69 -33.54
C LYS A 4 -13.10 -6.99 -34.43
N PHE A 5 -13.08 -5.67 -34.46
CA PHE A 5 -13.87 -4.89 -35.41
C PHE A 5 -13.36 -5.01 -36.84
N SER A 6 -12.02 -5.13 -36.97
CA SER A 6 -11.33 -5.33 -38.24
C SER A 6 -9.95 -5.94 -37.98
N ASN A 7 -9.17 -6.17 -39.07
CA ASN A 7 -7.79 -6.63 -38.95
C ASN A 7 -6.88 -5.58 -38.26
N LYS A 8 -7.33 -4.33 -38.17
CA LYS A 8 -6.57 -3.23 -37.57
C LYS A 8 -7.09 -2.78 -36.21
N LEU A 9 -8.36 -3.06 -35.88
CA LEU A 9 -8.98 -2.55 -34.64
C LEU A 9 -9.48 -3.72 -33.79
N LYS A 10 -8.92 -3.81 -32.58
CA LYS A 10 -9.30 -4.80 -31.57
C LYS A 10 -9.74 -4.10 -30.30
N PHE A 11 -10.80 -4.58 -29.68
CA PHE A 11 -11.28 -4.21 -28.35
C PHE A 11 -11.01 -5.36 -27.39
N GLU A 12 -10.54 -5.04 -26.20
CA GLU A 12 -10.30 -5.99 -25.10
C GLU A 12 -10.95 -5.44 -23.84
N SER A 13 -11.68 -6.27 -23.10
CA SER A 13 -12.23 -5.87 -21.81
C SER A 13 -12.19 -7.00 -20.79
N ASN A 14 -11.95 -6.61 -19.54
CA ASN A 14 -12.03 -7.48 -18.37
C ASN A 14 -12.82 -6.75 -17.29
N LEU A 15 -13.71 -7.50 -16.63
CA LEU A 15 -14.47 -7.01 -15.48
C LEU A 15 -14.45 -8.09 -14.40
N GLN A 16 -14.03 -7.68 -13.21
CA GLN A 16 -14.05 -8.51 -12.02
C GLN A 16 -14.92 -7.85 -10.96
N TYR A 17 -15.82 -8.62 -10.39
CA TYR A 17 -16.66 -8.24 -9.28
C TYR A 17 -16.40 -9.19 -8.11
N ASN A 18 -16.06 -8.61 -6.94
CA ASN A 18 -15.87 -9.36 -5.71
C ASN A 18 -16.81 -8.82 -4.64
N ARG A 19 -17.36 -9.72 -3.86
CA ARG A 19 -18.16 -9.39 -2.68
C ARG A 19 -17.63 -10.16 -1.48
N GLN A 20 -17.32 -9.43 -0.43
CA GLN A 20 -16.82 -9.99 0.82
C GLN A 20 -17.82 -9.67 1.93
N TYR A 21 -18.12 -10.66 2.75
CA TYR A 21 -18.96 -10.50 3.92
C TYR A 21 -18.44 -11.35 5.07
N THR A 22 -18.29 -10.73 6.22
CA THR A 22 -17.96 -11.39 7.47
C THR A 22 -18.92 -10.87 8.55
N PRO A 23 -19.71 -11.74 9.19
CA PRO A 23 -20.69 -11.32 10.19
C PRO A 23 -20.05 -10.83 11.48
N ASN A 24 -18.86 -11.34 11.81
CA ASN A 24 -18.10 -10.94 12.98
C ASN A 24 -16.59 -11.07 12.74
N ILE A 25 -15.86 -9.97 12.97
CA ILE A 25 -14.38 -9.94 12.95
C ILE A 25 -13.94 -9.73 14.40
N PRO A 26 -13.37 -10.76 15.07
CA PRO A 26 -12.88 -10.62 16.43
C PRO A 26 -11.69 -9.66 16.49
N ASP A 27 -11.58 -8.94 17.60
CA ASP A 27 -10.39 -8.17 17.90
C ASP A 27 -9.28 -9.12 18.39
N VAL A 28 -8.09 -8.94 17.86
CA VAL A 28 -6.91 -9.74 18.19
C VAL A 28 -5.78 -8.91 18.83
N ASN A 29 -6.03 -7.63 19.08
CA ASN A 29 -5.06 -6.73 19.71
C ASN A 29 -4.97 -6.93 21.22
N TYR A 30 -4.00 -6.25 21.81
CA TYR A 30 -3.84 -6.17 23.24
C TYR A 30 -5.07 -5.53 23.93
N GLY A 31 -5.52 -6.10 25.04
CA GLY A 31 -6.51 -5.50 25.92
C GLY A 31 -7.80 -6.30 26.08
N PRO A 32 -8.78 -5.75 26.84
CA PRO A 32 -10.03 -6.44 27.18
C PRO A 32 -10.94 -6.69 25.97
N ASN A 33 -10.63 -6.09 24.83
CA ASN A 33 -11.36 -6.22 23.58
C ASN A 33 -10.94 -7.45 22.77
N SER A 34 -9.81 -8.07 23.10
CA SER A 34 -9.28 -9.22 22.38
C SER A 34 -9.73 -10.53 23.01
N ILE A 35 -10.49 -11.32 22.26
CA ILE A 35 -10.95 -12.64 22.72
C ILE A 35 -9.77 -13.59 22.98
N ILE A 36 -8.76 -13.57 22.09
CA ILE A 36 -7.56 -14.44 22.24
C ILE A 36 -6.77 -14.00 23.46
N TYR A 37 -6.60 -12.72 23.67
CA TYR A 37 -5.88 -12.16 24.81
C TYR A 37 -6.54 -12.53 26.13
N ASN A 38 -7.88 -12.44 26.19
CA ASN A 38 -8.66 -12.82 27.36
C ASN A 38 -8.52 -14.31 27.69
N ILE A 39 -8.45 -15.18 26.68
CA ILE A 39 -8.29 -16.63 26.87
C ILE A 39 -6.86 -17.01 27.25
N VAL A 40 -5.86 -16.44 26.54
CA VAL A 40 -4.46 -16.91 26.65
C VAL A 40 -3.71 -16.27 27.82
N TYR A 41 -3.95 -14.97 28.07
CA TYR A 41 -3.19 -14.23 29.07
C TYR A 41 -3.95 -13.99 30.39
N TRP A 42 -5.29 -13.87 30.33
CA TRP A 42 -6.09 -13.49 31.49
C TRP A 42 -6.95 -14.61 32.05
N ALA A 43 -7.07 -15.71 31.31
CA ALA A 43 -7.66 -16.93 31.83
C ALA A 43 -6.73 -17.56 32.88
N GLY A 44 -7.21 -17.73 34.09
CA GLY A 44 -6.53 -18.52 35.10
C GLY A 44 -6.56 -20.03 34.76
N ALA A 45 -5.63 -20.81 35.28
CA ALA A 45 -5.63 -22.27 35.14
C ALA A 45 -6.88 -22.92 35.78
N ASP A 46 -7.56 -22.20 36.64
CA ASP A 46 -8.80 -22.59 37.32
C ASP A 46 -10.06 -22.27 36.54
N TRP A 47 -9.94 -21.62 35.35
CA TRP A 47 -11.07 -21.34 34.51
C TRP A 47 -11.65 -22.62 33.88
N ASN A 48 -12.95 -22.83 34.12
CA ASN A 48 -13.69 -23.78 33.34
C ASN A 48 -14.36 -23.03 32.18
N ILE A 49 -13.86 -23.25 30.95
CA ILE A 49 -14.38 -22.57 29.77
C ILE A 49 -15.84 -22.91 29.47
N ASP A 50 -16.33 -24.08 29.90
CA ASP A 50 -17.73 -24.46 29.71
C ASP A 50 -18.68 -23.64 30.61
N ASP A 51 -18.26 -23.25 31.80
CA ASP A 51 -19.05 -22.39 32.70
C ASP A 51 -19.19 -20.98 32.12
N MET A 52 -18.22 -20.52 31.33
CA MET A 52 -18.24 -19.24 30.65
C MET A 52 -19.33 -19.13 29.56
N ARG A 53 -19.95 -20.24 29.13
CA ARG A 53 -21.08 -20.25 28.19
C ARG A 53 -22.29 -19.54 28.75
N ASN A 54 -22.48 -19.56 30.07
CA ASN A 54 -23.54 -18.83 30.78
C ASN A 54 -23.08 -17.40 31.09
N TYR A 55 -22.82 -16.63 30.04
CA TYR A 55 -22.21 -15.30 30.17
C TYR A 55 -23.14 -14.20 30.67
N TRP A 56 -24.44 -14.40 30.77
CA TRP A 56 -25.36 -13.43 31.37
C TRP A 56 -25.61 -13.72 32.85
N GLN A 57 -25.69 -12.67 33.65
CA GLN A 57 -26.21 -12.80 35.03
C GLN A 57 -27.69 -13.16 34.93
N LYS A 58 -28.11 -14.17 35.71
CA LYS A 58 -29.49 -14.62 35.79
C LYS A 58 -30.44 -13.47 36.12
N GLY A 59 -31.45 -13.23 35.28
CA GLY A 59 -32.43 -12.15 35.40
C GLY A 59 -31.91 -10.78 34.95
N LYS A 60 -30.72 -10.71 34.35
CA LYS A 60 -30.13 -9.50 33.77
C LYS A 60 -29.60 -9.75 32.36
N GLU A 61 -30.25 -10.69 31.65
CA GLU A 61 -29.90 -11.03 30.27
C GLU A 61 -30.00 -9.78 29.37
N GLY A 62 -28.98 -9.56 28.54
CA GLY A 62 -28.88 -8.36 27.70
C GLY A 62 -28.41 -7.08 28.42
N ILE A 63 -28.26 -7.11 29.77
CA ILE A 63 -27.87 -5.96 30.58
C ILE A 63 -26.53 -6.15 31.26
N GLN A 64 -26.29 -7.33 31.88
CA GLN A 64 -25.09 -7.56 32.66
C GLN A 64 -24.46 -8.92 32.37
N GLN A 65 -23.24 -8.90 31.86
CA GLN A 65 -22.45 -10.11 31.66
C GLN A 65 -21.81 -10.62 32.95
N ILE A 66 -21.45 -11.88 32.98
CA ILE A 66 -20.51 -12.47 33.90
C ILE A 66 -19.12 -12.29 33.30
N TYR A 67 -18.33 -11.39 33.89
CA TYR A 67 -17.00 -11.10 33.40
C TYR A 67 -16.04 -12.28 33.62
N ALA A 68 -15.03 -12.36 32.78
CA ALA A 68 -13.95 -13.29 32.98
C ALA A 68 -13.12 -12.95 34.23
N GLU A 69 -12.82 -11.67 34.45
CA GLU A 69 -12.05 -11.22 35.60
C GLU A 69 -12.44 -9.79 36.01
N TYR A 70 -12.72 -9.58 37.31
CA TYR A 70 -12.83 -8.30 38.03
C TYR A 70 -13.59 -7.17 37.29
N GLN A 71 -14.62 -7.51 36.55
CA GLN A 71 -15.37 -6.54 35.74
C GLN A 71 -14.50 -5.79 34.71
N ARG A 72 -13.30 -6.27 34.44
CA ARG A 72 -12.34 -5.65 33.51
C ARG A 72 -12.28 -6.39 32.20
N TYR A 73 -12.21 -7.73 32.25
CA TYR A 73 -12.08 -8.55 31.06
C TYR A 73 -13.40 -9.19 30.71
N ASN A 74 -13.78 -9.01 29.43
CA ASN A 74 -15.04 -9.53 28.94
C ASN A 74 -15.02 -11.04 28.86
N ASN A 75 -16.17 -11.67 29.09
CA ASN A 75 -16.34 -13.09 28.86
C ASN A 75 -16.13 -13.43 27.38
N PRO A 76 -15.32 -14.44 27.01
CA PRO A 76 -15.05 -14.81 25.63
C PRO A 76 -16.30 -15.16 24.81
N TYR A 77 -17.27 -15.87 25.40
CA TYR A 77 -18.53 -16.20 24.74
C TYR A 77 -19.40 -14.94 24.53
N PHE A 78 -19.48 -14.06 25.54
CA PHE A 78 -20.15 -12.79 25.40
C PHE A 78 -19.57 -11.96 24.23
N MET A 79 -18.24 -11.90 24.10
CA MET A 79 -17.60 -11.22 22.98
C MET A 79 -17.92 -11.89 21.64
N SER A 80 -17.99 -13.21 21.59
CA SER A 80 -18.26 -13.94 20.34
C SER A 80 -19.70 -13.82 19.85
N TYR A 81 -20.67 -13.71 20.79
CA TYR A 81 -22.09 -13.78 20.45
C TYR A 81 -22.80 -12.44 20.52
N GLU A 82 -22.33 -11.51 21.35
CA GLU A 82 -23.01 -10.24 21.60
C GLU A 82 -22.25 -9.05 21.00
N TRP A 83 -20.91 -9.06 21.05
CA TRP A 83 -20.11 -7.97 20.51
C TRP A 83 -19.74 -8.25 19.05
N LEU A 84 -20.64 -7.89 18.16
CA LEU A 84 -20.55 -8.27 16.77
C LEU A 84 -20.01 -7.13 15.90
N ARG A 85 -18.98 -7.42 15.13
CA ARG A 85 -18.33 -6.52 14.17
C ARG A 85 -18.46 -7.08 12.76
N SER A 86 -19.42 -6.59 12.00
CA SER A 86 -19.58 -7.04 10.63
C SER A 86 -18.69 -6.26 9.66
N HIS A 87 -18.31 -6.93 8.59
CA HIS A 87 -17.60 -6.32 7.47
C HIS A 87 -18.28 -6.73 6.17
N TYR A 88 -18.66 -5.74 5.39
CA TYR A 88 -19.20 -5.91 4.06
C TYR A 88 -18.41 -5.05 3.08
N LYS A 89 -17.86 -5.65 2.01
CA LYS A 89 -17.10 -4.95 0.99
C LYS A 89 -17.47 -5.44 -0.40
N THR A 90 -17.64 -4.53 -1.31
CA THR A 90 -17.85 -4.80 -2.75
C THR A 90 -16.70 -4.15 -3.52
N ASP A 91 -16.01 -4.92 -4.35
CA ASP A 91 -14.93 -4.46 -5.21
C ASP A 91 -15.32 -4.68 -6.68
N ILE A 92 -15.07 -3.68 -7.50
CA ILE A 92 -15.16 -3.76 -8.96
C ILE A 92 -13.80 -3.35 -9.53
N VAL A 93 -13.23 -4.22 -10.34
CA VAL A 93 -12.02 -3.92 -11.13
C VAL A 93 -12.38 -4.15 -12.59
N GLY A 94 -12.33 -3.09 -13.38
CA GLY A 94 -12.66 -3.12 -14.79
C GLY A 94 -11.56 -2.54 -15.65
N GLN A 95 -11.34 -3.13 -16.82
CA GLN A 95 -10.42 -2.62 -17.83
C GLN A 95 -11.09 -2.69 -19.20
N ALA A 96 -10.93 -1.62 -19.98
CA ALA A 96 -11.27 -1.58 -21.39
C ALA A 96 -10.07 -1.05 -22.18
N ALA A 97 -9.78 -1.67 -23.31
CA ALA A 97 -8.68 -1.29 -24.18
C ALA A 97 -9.08 -1.36 -25.66
N LEU A 98 -8.65 -0.37 -26.40
CA LEU A 98 -8.72 -0.32 -27.86
C LEU A 98 -7.30 -0.35 -28.42
N ARG A 99 -7.02 -1.30 -29.27
CA ARG A 99 -5.75 -1.40 -29.98
C ARG A 99 -5.98 -1.15 -31.48
N TYR A 100 -5.27 -0.17 -32.01
CA TYR A 100 -5.27 0.13 -33.43
C TYR A 100 -3.88 -0.16 -34.02
N THR A 101 -3.82 -1.06 -35.00
CA THR A 101 -2.59 -1.43 -35.73
C THR A 101 -2.53 -0.65 -37.04
N PHE A 102 -1.64 0.34 -37.12
CA PHE A 102 -1.41 1.13 -38.34
C PHE A 102 -0.80 0.25 -39.43
N ASN A 103 0.26 -0.46 -39.04
CA ASN A 103 0.99 -1.45 -39.86
C ASN A 103 1.69 -2.46 -38.94
N GLU A 104 2.47 -3.38 -39.51
CA GLU A 104 3.18 -4.43 -38.75
C GLU A 104 4.14 -3.90 -37.68
N ASN A 105 4.64 -2.69 -37.82
CA ASN A 105 5.65 -2.10 -36.92
C ASN A 105 5.07 -1.05 -35.96
N LEU A 106 3.87 -0.54 -36.21
CA LEU A 106 3.31 0.59 -35.44
C LEU A 106 1.90 0.30 -34.95
N ASN A 107 1.69 0.41 -33.65
CA ASN A 107 0.38 0.27 -33.04
C ASN A 107 0.15 1.29 -31.93
N LEU A 108 -1.13 1.64 -31.72
CA LEU A 108 -1.61 2.52 -30.68
C LEU A 108 -2.55 1.73 -29.76
N LEU A 109 -2.31 1.81 -28.48
CA LEU A 109 -3.18 1.30 -27.42
C LEU A 109 -3.80 2.48 -26.66
N ALA A 110 -5.13 2.53 -26.58
CA ALA A 110 -5.87 3.35 -25.63
C ALA A 110 -6.48 2.44 -24.58
N ARG A 111 -6.17 2.63 -23.31
CA ARG A 111 -6.62 1.78 -22.21
C ARG A 111 -7.14 2.61 -21.06
N THR A 112 -8.24 2.20 -20.47
CA THR A 112 -8.72 2.72 -19.17
C THR A 112 -8.95 1.57 -18.21
N GLN A 113 -8.55 1.76 -16.96
CA GLN A 113 -8.77 0.84 -15.87
C GLN A 113 -9.44 1.57 -14.73
N VAL A 114 -10.50 0.98 -14.19
CA VAL A 114 -11.22 1.47 -13.01
C VAL A 114 -11.11 0.45 -11.91
N THR A 115 -10.74 0.91 -10.73
CA THR A 115 -10.83 0.15 -9.48
C THR A 115 -11.72 0.95 -8.54
N THR A 116 -12.81 0.36 -8.11
CA THR A 116 -13.69 0.99 -7.12
C THR A 116 -14.13 -0.03 -6.09
N TRP A 117 -14.23 0.42 -4.85
CA TRP A 117 -14.82 -0.40 -3.80
C TRP A 117 -15.60 0.46 -2.81
N ASP A 118 -16.63 -0.17 -2.26
CA ASP A 118 -17.41 0.33 -1.14
C ASP A 118 -17.33 -0.66 0.01
N MET A 119 -17.13 -0.14 1.23
CA MET A 119 -17.04 -0.92 2.45
C MET A 119 -17.96 -0.33 3.51
N LEU A 120 -18.70 -1.22 4.18
CA LEU A 120 -19.44 -0.92 5.39
C LEU A 120 -18.99 -1.86 6.50
N ARG A 121 -18.54 -1.28 7.59
CA ARG A 121 -18.34 -1.98 8.86
C ARG A 121 -19.39 -1.52 9.84
N THR A 122 -20.01 -2.45 10.58
CA THR A 122 -20.89 -2.13 11.68
C THR A 122 -20.37 -2.74 12.97
N GLU A 123 -20.57 -2.08 14.10
CA GLU A 123 -20.25 -2.64 15.39
C GLU A 123 -21.46 -2.50 16.32
N LYS A 124 -21.88 -3.64 16.85
CA LYS A 124 -22.87 -3.77 17.93
C LYS A 124 -22.09 -3.95 19.21
N PHE A 125 -21.88 -2.86 19.93
CA PHE A 125 -21.19 -2.86 21.22
C PHE A 125 -22.25 -3.01 22.32
N PRO A 126 -22.32 -4.17 23.00
CA PRO A 126 -23.42 -4.48 23.90
C PRO A 126 -23.30 -3.78 25.25
N TYR A 127 -24.42 -3.69 25.97
CA TYR A 127 -24.41 -3.33 27.39
C TYR A 127 -23.47 -4.23 28.17
N SER A 128 -22.85 -3.70 29.22
CA SER A 128 -21.90 -4.42 30.07
C SER A 128 -20.53 -4.73 29.44
N ALA A 129 -20.34 -4.50 28.14
CA ALA A 129 -19.02 -4.68 27.54
C ALA A 129 -18.00 -3.72 28.16
N GLY A 130 -16.89 -4.26 28.63
CA GLY A 130 -15.77 -3.48 29.17
C GLY A 130 -14.80 -3.08 28.06
N THR A 131 -14.46 -1.79 27.97
CA THR A 131 -13.41 -1.27 27.10
C THR A 131 -12.76 -0.05 27.73
N TYR A 132 -11.56 0.29 27.28
CA TYR A 132 -10.90 1.52 27.72
C TYR A 132 -11.61 2.76 27.15
N GLY A 133 -11.61 3.86 27.91
CA GLY A 133 -12.16 5.15 27.47
C GLY A 133 -13.68 5.25 27.47
N ARG A 134 -14.38 4.30 28.14
CA ARG A 134 -15.84 4.38 28.35
C ARG A 134 -16.17 4.19 29.83
N ASP A 135 -16.71 5.22 30.45
CA ASP A 135 -17.05 5.23 31.90
C ASP A 135 -18.31 4.41 32.16
N GLU A 136 -19.33 4.55 31.28
CA GLU A 136 -20.58 3.80 31.39
C GLU A 136 -20.54 2.57 30.44
N ARG A 137 -21.13 1.47 30.90
CA ARG A 137 -21.19 0.21 30.16
C ARG A 137 -22.55 0.01 29.49
N ARG A 138 -23.01 1.05 28.79
CA ARG A 138 -24.30 1.08 28.09
C ARG A 138 -24.21 0.76 26.61
N GLY A 139 -23.05 0.31 26.15
CA GLY A 139 -22.86 -0.06 24.77
C GLY A 139 -22.98 1.08 23.77
N ASP A 140 -22.78 0.75 22.51
CA ASP A 140 -22.88 1.66 21.35
C ASP A 140 -23.30 0.92 20.08
N TYR A 141 -23.76 1.68 19.10
CA TYR A 141 -23.88 1.26 17.71
C TYR A 141 -23.02 2.14 16.83
N ARG A 142 -22.26 1.53 15.92
CA ARG A 142 -21.32 2.23 15.04
C ARG A 142 -21.43 1.78 13.59
N GLU A 143 -21.19 2.72 12.70
CA GLU A 143 -20.95 2.45 11.27
C GLU A 143 -19.70 3.17 10.82
N ASP A 144 -18.86 2.46 10.03
CA ASP A 144 -17.70 2.99 9.31
C ASP A 144 -17.91 2.67 7.83
N ARG A 145 -18.21 3.71 7.04
CA ARG A 145 -18.39 3.61 5.59
C ARG A 145 -17.18 4.20 4.90
N ARG A 146 -16.64 3.46 3.94
CA ARG A 146 -15.49 3.89 3.15
C ARG A 146 -15.73 3.56 1.69
N SER A 147 -15.26 4.44 0.82
CA SER A 147 -15.28 4.20 -0.62
C SER A 147 -13.98 4.67 -1.25
N LEU A 148 -13.59 3.98 -2.31
CA LEU A 148 -12.45 4.33 -3.14
C LEU A 148 -12.87 4.25 -4.61
N PHE A 149 -12.44 5.24 -5.37
CA PHE A 149 -12.47 5.24 -6.81
C PHE A 149 -11.08 5.58 -7.34
N GLU A 150 -10.55 4.72 -8.18
CA GLU A 150 -9.31 4.95 -8.90
C GLU A 150 -9.52 4.68 -10.39
N ASN A 151 -9.10 5.62 -11.21
CA ASN A 151 -9.10 5.48 -12.66
C ASN A 151 -7.70 5.74 -13.21
N ASN A 152 -7.22 4.83 -14.05
CA ASN A 152 -6.00 4.96 -14.81
C ASN A 152 -6.34 4.92 -16.31
N THR A 153 -6.12 6.01 -17.01
CA THR A 153 -6.31 6.09 -18.47
C THR A 153 -4.97 6.33 -19.12
N GLU A 154 -4.69 5.59 -20.19
CA GLU A 154 -3.38 5.56 -20.86
C GLU A 154 -3.54 5.56 -22.38
N LEU A 155 -2.66 6.27 -23.06
CA LEU A 155 -2.39 6.15 -24.48
C LEU A 155 -0.93 5.71 -24.65
N LEU A 156 -0.71 4.66 -25.42
CA LEU A 156 0.61 4.09 -25.65
C LEU A 156 0.81 3.81 -27.14
N LEU A 157 1.78 4.49 -27.74
CA LEU A 157 2.26 4.24 -29.09
C LEU A 157 3.49 3.33 -29.03
N THR A 158 3.47 2.23 -29.78
CA THR A 158 4.57 1.27 -29.86
C THR A 158 5.06 1.19 -31.30
N PHE A 159 6.35 1.38 -31.49
CA PHE A 159 7.08 1.10 -32.72
C PHE A 159 8.07 -0.05 -32.47
N ASP A 160 8.05 -1.10 -33.33
CA ASP A 160 8.92 -2.27 -33.21
C ASP A 160 9.31 -2.71 -34.61
N LYS A 161 10.63 -2.58 -34.95
CA LYS A 161 11.12 -2.87 -36.28
C LYS A 161 12.59 -3.26 -36.26
N ASP A 162 12.93 -4.22 -37.12
CA ASP A 162 14.32 -4.47 -37.56
C ASP A 162 14.76 -3.40 -38.57
N LEU A 163 15.53 -2.40 -38.10
CA LEU A 163 15.99 -1.29 -38.93
C LEU A 163 17.10 -1.74 -39.92
N LEU A 164 17.95 -2.68 -39.49
CA LEU A 164 19.02 -3.28 -40.24
C LEU A 164 19.06 -4.78 -39.92
N PRO A 165 19.69 -5.64 -40.77
CA PRO A 165 19.85 -7.04 -40.45
C PRO A 165 20.50 -7.27 -39.07
N GLY A 166 19.75 -7.86 -38.15
CA GLY A 166 20.17 -8.12 -36.80
C GLY A 166 20.15 -6.93 -35.86
N PHE A 167 19.59 -5.75 -36.25
CA PHE A 167 19.43 -4.61 -35.41
C PHE A 167 17.94 -4.28 -35.22
N ASN A 168 17.38 -4.69 -34.07
CA ASN A 168 16.02 -4.43 -33.71
C ASN A 168 15.91 -3.14 -32.86
N THR A 169 14.86 -2.35 -33.12
CA THR A 169 14.54 -1.14 -32.40
C THR A 169 13.10 -1.21 -31.93
N LYS A 170 12.88 -1.12 -30.63
CA LYS A 170 11.55 -1.02 -30.05
C LYS A 170 11.43 0.26 -29.23
N ILE A 171 10.49 1.10 -29.59
CA ILE A 171 10.22 2.39 -28.93
C ILE A 171 8.78 2.42 -28.49
N ASN A 172 8.56 2.76 -27.24
CA ASN A 172 7.24 3.09 -26.70
C ASN A 172 7.22 4.54 -26.26
N ALA A 173 6.14 5.24 -26.57
CA ALA A 173 5.86 6.59 -26.08
C ALA A 173 4.43 6.66 -25.58
N GLY A 174 4.24 7.12 -24.37
CA GLY A 174 2.92 7.11 -23.74
C GLY A 174 2.63 8.32 -22.89
N ALA A 175 1.34 8.51 -22.64
CA ALA A 175 0.82 9.47 -21.68
C ALA A 175 -0.26 8.78 -20.85
N SER A 176 -0.33 9.10 -19.57
CA SER A 176 -1.36 8.56 -18.68
C SER A 176 -1.87 9.58 -17.69
N GLN A 177 -3.11 9.38 -17.25
CA GLN A 177 -3.74 10.10 -16.16
C GLN A 177 -4.19 9.09 -15.11
N ARG A 178 -3.83 9.33 -13.87
CA ARG A 178 -4.34 8.62 -12.69
C ARG A 178 -5.17 9.57 -11.87
N ILE A 179 -6.40 9.17 -11.55
CA ILE A 179 -7.31 9.86 -10.62
C ILE A 179 -7.56 8.91 -9.45
N PHE A 180 -7.39 9.42 -8.25
CA PHE A 180 -7.65 8.71 -7.01
C PHE A 180 -8.62 9.54 -6.17
N GLN A 181 -9.65 8.90 -5.63
CA GLN A 181 -10.63 9.52 -4.74
C GLN A 181 -10.97 8.56 -3.60
N TYR A 182 -10.82 9.01 -2.39
CA TYR A 182 -11.19 8.27 -1.19
C TYR A 182 -12.13 9.09 -0.34
N LYS A 183 -13.15 8.44 0.22
CA LYS A 183 -14.08 9.05 1.17
C LYS A 183 -14.36 8.08 2.31
N SER A 184 -14.48 8.62 3.52
CA SER A 184 -14.95 7.87 4.67
C SER A 184 -15.93 8.69 5.50
N MET A 185 -16.87 8.00 6.14
CA MET A 185 -17.81 8.55 7.09
C MET A 185 -17.94 7.56 8.24
N PHE A 186 -17.70 8.03 9.44
CA PHE A 186 -17.86 7.29 10.67
C PHE A 186 -18.96 7.92 11.52
N ALA A 187 -19.84 7.09 12.07
CA ALA A 187 -20.86 7.51 13.01
C ALA A 187 -20.92 6.56 14.21
N THR A 188 -21.11 7.08 15.41
CA THR A 188 -21.33 6.30 16.63
C THR A 188 -22.40 6.92 17.49
N THR A 189 -23.23 6.09 18.10
CA THR A 189 -24.01 6.52 19.25
C THR A 189 -23.07 6.96 20.38
N ASN A 190 -23.57 7.73 21.30
CA ASN A 190 -22.87 8.05 22.53
C ASN A 190 -23.72 7.48 23.68
N TYR A 191 -23.50 6.19 23.94
CA TYR A 191 -24.28 5.25 24.72
C TYR A 191 -25.70 4.96 24.16
N LEU A 192 -26.19 3.77 24.44
CA LEU A 192 -27.55 3.35 24.08
C LEU A 192 -28.52 3.65 25.23
N ASN A 193 -29.78 4.00 24.93
CA ASN A 193 -30.86 4.10 25.91
C ASN A 193 -31.44 2.72 26.24
N VAL A 194 -31.71 1.92 25.19
CA VAL A 194 -32.33 0.62 25.33
C VAL A 194 -31.28 -0.45 24.95
N PRO A 195 -30.98 -1.43 25.85
CA PRO A 195 -30.06 -2.48 25.56
C PRO A 195 -30.52 -3.34 24.37
N GLY A 196 -29.59 -3.81 23.52
CA GLY A 196 -29.87 -4.66 22.39
C GLY A 196 -30.50 -3.98 21.16
N LEU A 197 -30.91 -2.72 21.27
CA LEU A 197 -31.43 -1.93 20.14
C LEU A 197 -30.29 -1.11 19.49
N TYR A 198 -29.68 -1.69 18.47
CA TYR A 198 -28.53 -1.10 17.77
C TYR A 198 -28.99 -0.21 16.60
N ASN A 199 -29.24 1.06 16.91
CA ASN A 199 -29.66 2.07 15.95
C ASN A 199 -29.23 3.47 16.45
N PHE A 200 -28.92 4.39 15.54
CA PHE A 200 -28.54 5.76 15.89
C PHE A 200 -29.65 6.53 16.63
N SER A 201 -30.92 6.23 16.34
CA SER A 201 -32.06 6.85 17.07
C SER A 201 -32.14 6.42 18.53
N ASN A 202 -31.44 5.34 18.94
CA ASN A 202 -31.35 4.87 20.31
C ASN A 202 -30.19 5.48 21.09
N SER A 203 -29.53 6.50 20.57
CA SER A 203 -28.43 7.17 21.26
C SER A 203 -28.94 7.95 22.49
N ALA A 204 -28.27 7.76 23.65
CA ALA A 204 -28.59 8.46 24.88
C ALA A 204 -28.12 9.92 24.83
N ASN A 205 -27.05 10.20 24.14
CA ASN A 205 -26.45 11.52 23.91
C ASN A 205 -26.36 11.80 22.40
N PRO A 206 -26.02 13.00 21.95
CA PRO A 206 -25.88 13.31 20.55
C PRO A 206 -24.96 12.34 19.84
N VAL A 207 -25.41 11.84 18.69
CA VAL A 207 -24.59 10.97 17.79
C VAL A 207 -23.36 11.73 17.36
N GLN A 208 -22.22 11.07 17.43
CA GLN A 208 -20.95 11.61 16.96
C GLN A 208 -20.71 11.15 15.52
N VAL A 209 -20.29 12.07 14.67
CA VAL A 209 -20.01 11.81 13.24
C VAL A 209 -18.69 12.46 12.85
N ALA A 210 -17.90 11.75 12.09
CA ALA A 210 -16.70 12.27 11.44
C ALA A 210 -16.65 11.82 9.98
N ASN A 211 -16.13 12.68 9.12
CA ASN A 211 -15.89 12.37 7.72
C ASN A 211 -14.46 12.77 7.34
N PHE A 212 -13.94 12.08 6.33
CA PHE A 212 -12.63 12.38 5.75
C PHE A 212 -12.68 12.09 4.25
N GLY A 213 -11.92 12.87 3.47
CA GLY A 213 -11.75 12.65 2.04
C GLY A 213 -10.36 13.01 1.58
N SER A 214 -9.90 12.32 0.56
CA SER A 214 -8.62 12.60 -0.11
C SER A 214 -8.76 12.34 -1.60
N ASP A 215 -8.27 13.28 -2.40
CA ASP A 215 -8.22 13.20 -3.86
C ASP A 215 -6.77 13.37 -4.33
N MET A 216 -6.40 12.69 -5.40
CA MET A 216 -5.11 12.86 -6.05
C MET A 216 -5.25 12.73 -7.56
N GLN A 217 -4.46 13.50 -8.28
CA GLN A 217 -4.28 13.37 -9.73
C GLN A 217 -2.79 13.29 -10.06
N VAL A 218 -2.45 12.36 -10.96
CA VAL A 218 -1.12 12.28 -11.58
C VAL A 218 -1.29 12.34 -13.08
N LEU A 219 -0.59 13.26 -13.72
CA LEU A 219 -0.45 13.32 -15.18
C LEU A 219 0.97 12.90 -15.53
N SER A 220 1.08 11.99 -16.49
CA SER A 220 2.37 11.39 -16.84
C SER A 220 2.60 11.40 -18.33
N ALA A 221 3.86 11.62 -18.71
CA ALA A 221 4.37 11.32 -20.04
C ALA A 221 5.63 10.46 -19.89
N TYR A 222 5.77 9.43 -20.72
CA TYR A 222 6.88 8.50 -20.58
C TYR A 222 7.30 7.91 -21.93
N TYR A 223 8.51 7.41 -21.96
CA TYR A 223 9.04 6.65 -23.08
C TYR A 223 9.89 5.48 -22.61
N SER A 224 10.01 4.47 -23.46
CA SER A 224 11.06 3.46 -23.40
C SER A 224 11.63 3.21 -24.79
N ALA A 225 12.93 2.96 -24.87
CA ALA A 225 13.63 2.64 -26.09
C ALA A 225 14.58 1.46 -25.82
N ASP A 226 14.43 0.39 -26.60
CA ASP A 226 15.26 -0.79 -26.57
C ASP A 226 15.94 -0.93 -27.94
N PHE A 227 17.25 -1.07 -27.93
CA PHE A 227 18.08 -1.28 -29.12
C PHE A 227 18.84 -2.58 -28.93
N SER A 228 18.55 -3.56 -29.79
CA SER A 228 19.16 -4.89 -29.73
C SER A 228 19.95 -5.17 -31.00
N TYR A 229 21.21 -5.49 -30.82
CA TYR A 229 22.06 -5.93 -31.92
C TYR A 229 22.23 -7.45 -31.88
N LYS A 230 21.64 -8.16 -32.86
CA LYS A 230 21.51 -9.61 -32.88
C LYS A 230 20.92 -10.08 -31.53
N LYS A 231 21.56 -11.10 -30.91
CA LYS A 231 21.28 -11.50 -29.53
C LYS A 231 22.41 -11.13 -28.57
N TYR A 232 23.37 -10.34 -29.03
CA TYR A 232 24.66 -10.09 -28.37
C TYR A 232 24.56 -8.98 -27.36
N LEU A 233 23.91 -7.90 -27.74
CA LEU A 233 23.84 -6.66 -26.95
C LEU A 233 22.45 -6.05 -27.04
N THR A 234 21.89 -5.74 -25.90
CA THR A 234 20.69 -4.88 -25.79
C THR A 234 21.03 -3.70 -24.90
N VAL A 235 20.76 -2.49 -25.38
CA VAL A 235 20.83 -1.25 -24.60
C VAL A 235 19.42 -0.72 -24.50
N PHE A 236 19.03 -0.28 -23.31
CA PHE A 236 17.72 0.27 -23.09
C PHE A 236 17.77 1.58 -22.30
N ALA A 237 16.81 2.45 -22.57
CA ALA A 237 16.61 3.68 -21.84
C ALA A 237 15.12 3.91 -21.61
N THR A 238 14.76 4.38 -20.42
CA THR A 238 13.41 4.83 -20.12
C THR A 238 13.44 6.20 -19.49
N GLY A 239 12.36 6.93 -19.65
CA GLY A 239 12.19 8.20 -18.95
C GLY A 239 10.71 8.45 -18.71
N ARG A 240 10.41 9.01 -17.55
CA ARG A 240 9.06 9.38 -17.16
C ARG A 240 9.04 10.76 -16.51
N MET A 241 8.06 11.55 -16.86
CA MET A 241 7.76 12.83 -16.27
C MET A 241 6.38 12.77 -15.66
N ASP A 242 6.27 13.03 -14.36
CA ASP A 242 5.02 13.06 -13.62
C ASP A 242 4.74 14.49 -13.12
N LYS A 243 3.45 14.85 -13.17
CA LYS A 243 2.90 16.01 -12.48
C LYS A 243 1.92 15.51 -11.41
N LEU A 244 2.30 15.68 -10.15
CA LEU A 244 1.61 15.13 -8.99
C LEU A 244 0.88 16.22 -8.21
N SER A 245 -0.43 16.09 -8.00
CA SER A 245 -1.24 17.13 -7.35
C SER A 245 -0.95 17.33 -5.86
N THR A 246 -0.36 16.34 -5.17
CA THR A 246 -0.07 16.39 -3.72
C THR A 246 1.18 17.19 -3.36
N LEU A 247 2.00 17.56 -4.35
CA LEU A 247 3.18 18.40 -4.15
C LEU A 247 2.90 19.89 -4.44
N PRO A 248 3.69 20.82 -3.88
CA PRO A 248 3.52 22.26 -4.10
C PRO A 248 3.60 22.64 -5.56
N ALA A 249 2.84 23.64 -5.95
CA ALA A 249 2.91 24.23 -7.30
C ALA A 249 4.35 24.67 -7.60
N GLY A 250 4.86 24.35 -8.79
CA GLY A 250 6.25 24.60 -9.19
C GLY A 250 7.26 23.53 -8.77
N LYS A 251 6.90 22.61 -7.86
CA LYS A 251 7.70 21.45 -7.46
C LYS A 251 7.02 20.11 -7.75
N ASN A 252 5.82 20.16 -8.30
CA ASN A 252 4.94 19.03 -8.54
C ASN A 252 5.21 18.31 -9.89
N THR A 253 6.14 18.80 -10.70
CA THR A 253 6.52 18.18 -11.97
C THR A 253 7.98 17.76 -11.91
N PHE A 254 8.25 16.48 -12.12
CA PHE A 254 9.59 15.92 -12.02
C PHE A 254 9.81 14.81 -13.03
N PHE A 255 11.05 14.70 -13.48
CA PHE A 255 11.51 13.68 -14.41
C PHE A 255 12.42 12.68 -13.72
N TYR A 256 12.33 11.41 -14.13
CA TYR A 256 13.20 10.35 -13.65
C TYR A 256 13.52 9.35 -14.76
N PRO A 257 14.83 9.17 -15.04
CA PRO A 257 15.33 8.26 -16.06
C PRO A 257 15.71 6.90 -15.52
N SER A 258 15.78 5.92 -16.43
CA SER A 258 16.57 4.71 -16.23
C SER A 258 17.28 4.33 -17.52
N PHE A 259 18.40 3.64 -17.41
CA PHE A 259 19.13 3.08 -18.56
C PHE A 259 19.93 1.85 -18.14
N GLY A 260 20.21 0.99 -19.10
CA GLY A 260 21.04 -0.17 -18.85
C GLY A 260 21.46 -0.87 -20.14
N ALA A 261 22.31 -1.86 -19.94
CA ALA A 261 22.83 -2.69 -21.01
C ALA A 261 22.91 -4.14 -20.55
N VAL A 262 22.66 -5.04 -21.49
CA VAL A 262 22.78 -6.47 -21.31
C VAL A 262 23.57 -7.03 -22.47
N THR A 263 24.58 -7.86 -22.17
CA THR A 263 25.34 -8.58 -23.22
C THR A 263 25.44 -10.07 -22.90
N VAL A 264 25.19 -10.89 -23.92
CA VAL A 264 25.34 -12.34 -23.85
C VAL A 264 26.64 -12.71 -24.50
N LEU A 265 27.72 -12.80 -23.70
CA LEU A 265 29.09 -12.97 -24.18
C LEU A 265 29.28 -14.31 -24.90
N SER A 266 28.61 -15.35 -24.41
CA SER A 266 28.66 -16.69 -25.02
C SER A 266 28.14 -16.77 -26.47
N ASP A 267 27.38 -15.76 -26.93
CA ASP A 267 26.82 -15.77 -28.27
C ASP A 267 27.78 -15.23 -29.35
N TYR A 268 28.88 -14.56 -28.95
CA TYR A 268 29.81 -13.93 -29.89
C TYR A 268 31.30 -14.07 -29.53
N VAL A 269 31.61 -14.63 -28.34
CA VAL A 269 32.96 -14.95 -27.92
C VAL A 269 33.09 -16.45 -27.74
N ASN A 270 34.16 -17.03 -28.33
CA ASN A 270 34.47 -18.44 -28.12
C ASN A 270 34.97 -18.65 -26.68
N LEU A 271 34.12 -19.18 -25.84
CA LEU A 271 34.42 -19.50 -24.43
C LEU A 271 34.89 -20.95 -24.31
N PRO A 272 35.63 -21.33 -23.26
CA PRO A 272 35.94 -22.72 -22.95
C PRO A 272 34.66 -23.57 -22.86
N GLU A 273 34.73 -24.83 -23.26
CA GLU A 273 33.61 -25.78 -23.29
C GLU A 273 32.91 -25.95 -21.90
N THR A 274 33.64 -25.66 -20.85
CA THR A 274 33.09 -25.67 -19.48
C THR A 274 32.05 -24.58 -19.23
N ILE A 275 32.12 -23.47 -20.01
CA ILE A 275 31.17 -22.33 -19.89
C ILE A 275 30.09 -22.52 -20.94
N SER A 276 28.89 -22.85 -20.51
CA SER A 276 27.74 -23.07 -21.38
C SER A 276 27.00 -21.77 -21.72
N PHE A 277 27.09 -20.77 -20.85
CA PHE A 277 26.42 -19.48 -20.99
C PHE A 277 27.08 -18.44 -20.11
N LEU A 278 27.26 -17.22 -20.62
CA LEU A 278 27.78 -16.09 -19.86
C LEU A 278 27.11 -14.81 -20.32
N LYS A 279 26.42 -14.16 -19.41
CA LYS A 279 25.69 -12.91 -19.62
C LYS A 279 26.09 -11.91 -18.54
N PHE A 280 26.27 -10.65 -18.93
CA PHE A 280 26.44 -9.52 -18.02
C PHE A 280 25.29 -8.55 -18.18
N ARG A 281 24.93 -7.89 -17.09
CA ARG A 281 23.93 -6.82 -17.07
C ARG A 281 24.42 -5.67 -16.19
N GLY A 282 24.11 -4.44 -16.60
CA GLY A 282 24.33 -3.26 -15.79
C GLY A 282 23.18 -2.29 -16.00
N SER A 283 22.70 -1.67 -14.93
CA SER A 283 21.61 -0.71 -14.99
C SER A 283 21.74 0.39 -13.96
N TYR A 284 21.15 1.52 -14.28
CA TYR A 284 20.89 2.63 -13.41
C TYR A 284 19.43 3.03 -13.51
N ALA A 285 18.78 3.24 -12.38
CA ALA A 285 17.42 3.76 -12.32
C ALA A 285 17.34 4.87 -11.27
N ASN A 286 16.55 5.89 -11.58
CA ASN A 286 16.14 6.91 -10.64
C ASN A 286 14.62 6.87 -10.55
N VAL A 287 14.06 6.94 -9.35
CA VAL A 287 12.61 6.95 -9.09
C VAL A 287 12.31 8.09 -8.13
N LYS A 288 11.19 8.76 -8.36
CA LYS A 288 10.73 9.86 -7.51
C LYS A 288 9.29 9.65 -7.11
N ASP A 289 8.96 10.05 -5.88
CA ASP A 289 7.61 10.00 -5.34
C ASP A 289 7.39 11.13 -4.32
N GLY A 290 6.13 11.52 -4.11
CA GLY A 290 5.82 12.58 -3.18
C GLY A 290 4.39 12.53 -2.64
N LEU A 291 4.22 12.26 -1.34
CA LEU A 291 2.95 12.30 -0.61
C LEU A 291 1.83 11.45 -1.24
N THR A 292 2.21 10.34 -1.88
CA THR A 292 1.29 9.37 -2.48
C THR A 292 0.83 8.29 -1.51
N SER A 293 1.57 8.11 -0.41
CA SER A 293 1.23 7.22 0.69
C SER A 293 1.60 7.90 2.00
N SER A 294 0.61 8.25 2.79
CA SER A 294 0.76 8.88 4.10
C SER A 294 -0.29 8.33 5.03
N THR A 295 0.14 7.91 6.22
CA THR A 295 -0.80 7.45 7.25
C THR A 295 -1.37 8.66 7.98
N ILE A 296 -2.68 8.88 7.86
CA ILE A 296 -3.41 9.93 8.56
C ILE A 296 -4.36 9.28 9.55
N ASP A 297 -4.21 9.59 10.82
CA ASP A 297 -5.13 9.12 11.85
C ASP A 297 -6.42 9.93 11.80
N ASN A 298 -7.38 9.42 11.03
CA ASN A 298 -8.73 9.98 10.90
C ASN A 298 -9.76 9.25 11.80
N ARG A 299 -9.27 8.45 12.76
CA ARG A 299 -10.13 7.70 13.67
C ARG A 299 -10.75 8.64 14.73
N MET A 300 -11.99 8.35 15.11
CA MET A 300 -12.60 9.03 16.26
C MET A 300 -12.01 8.48 17.55
N GLY A 301 -11.42 9.34 18.36
CA GLY A 301 -10.69 9.00 19.57
C GLY A 301 -11.53 8.56 20.79
N THR A 302 -12.77 8.13 20.59
CA THR A 302 -13.66 7.74 21.69
C THR A 302 -13.33 6.42 22.37
N TYR A 303 -12.51 5.58 21.70
CA TYR A 303 -12.09 4.28 22.22
C TYR A 303 -10.63 4.05 21.93
N SER A 304 -9.89 3.58 22.90
CA SER A 304 -8.50 3.15 22.73
C SER A 304 -8.41 1.67 22.37
N GLY A 305 -7.42 1.31 21.58
CA GLY A 305 -7.07 -0.09 21.30
C GLY A 305 -7.95 -0.78 20.27
N GLU A 306 -8.62 -0.07 19.40
CA GLU A 306 -9.61 -0.64 18.53
C GLU A 306 -9.19 -0.83 17.09
N ASN A 307 -9.32 -2.09 16.65
CA ASN A 307 -9.16 -2.48 15.25
C ASN A 307 -10.40 -2.24 14.39
N TYR A 308 -11.47 -1.70 14.98
CA TYR A 308 -12.67 -1.41 14.21
C TYR A 308 -12.42 -0.33 13.15
N GLN A 309 -11.66 0.69 13.49
CA GLN A 309 -11.22 1.72 12.57
C GLN A 309 -9.72 1.58 12.31
N SER A 310 -9.33 1.56 11.05
CA SER A 310 -7.94 1.76 10.63
C SER A 310 -7.72 3.22 10.25
N PRO A 311 -6.51 3.77 10.45
CA PRO A 311 -6.18 5.07 9.90
C PRO A 311 -6.29 5.04 8.38
N TYR A 312 -6.43 6.22 7.78
CA TYR A 312 -6.29 6.35 6.34
C TYR A 312 -4.82 6.15 5.96
N ASP A 313 -4.59 5.37 4.92
CA ASP A 313 -3.27 5.22 4.30
C ASP A 313 -3.40 5.42 2.79
N GLY A 314 -2.78 6.47 2.29
CA GLY A 314 -2.86 6.84 0.88
C GLY A 314 -2.41 8.27 0.60
N PRO A 315 -2.71 8.79 -0.60
CA PRO A 315 -2.34 10.14 -0.99
C PRO A 315 -2.85 11.21 -0.04
N SER A 316 -2.03 12.21 0.26
CA SER A 316 -2.42 13.31 1.15
C SER A 316 -1.88 14.65 0.70
N TYR A 317 -2.56 15.71 1.14
CA TYR A 317 -2.11 17.10 1.03
C TYR A 317 -1.52 17.60 2.36
N GLN A 318 -0.77 16.74 3.04
CA GLN A 318 -0.19 17.02 4.36
C GLN A 318 0.67 18.29 4.36
N ASN A 319 1.24 18.64 3.22
CA ASN A 319 2.03 19.86 3.07
C ASN A 319 1.19 21.16 2.88
N ASN A 320 -0.10 21.09 3.07
CA ASN A 320 -0.96 22.28 3.04
C ASN A 320 -1.20 22.82 4.45
N THR A 321 -1.26 24.15 4.57
CA THR A 321 -1.70 24.78 5.82
C THR A 321 -3.16 24.41 6.08
N VAL A 322 -3.42 23.84 7.26
CA VAL A 322 -4.74 23.39 7.68
C VAL A 322 -5.19 24.10 8.95
N TYR A 323 -6.50 24.19 9.12
CA TYR A 323 -7.13 24.64 10.35
C TYR A 323 -7.83 23.47 11.02
N THR A 324 -7.58 23.28 12.30
CA THR A 324 -8.33 22.35 13.13
C THR A 324 -9.50 23.11 13.76
N THR A 325 -10.72 22.61 13.52
CA THR A 325 -11.95 23.10 14.12
C THR A 325 -12.46 22.09 15.15
N GLY A 326 -13.44 22.46 15.97
CA GLY A 326 -14.08 21.51 16.88
C GLY A 326 -13.91 21.85 18.35
N PHE A 327 -13.29 22.97 18.69
CA PHE A 327 -13.44 23.54 20.02
C PHE A 327 -14.44 24.69 20.01
N TYR A 328 -15.20 24.79 21.10
CA TYR A 328 -16.26 25.79 21.23
C TYR A 328 -15.91 26.75 22.35
N TYR A 329 -16.09 28.04 22.08
CA TYR A 329 -16.03 29.09 23.07
C TYR A 329 -17.29 29.94 22.96
N ASN A 330 -18.04 30.08 24.03
CA ASN A 330 -19.36 30.77 24.06
C ASN A 330 -20.31 30.30 22.92
N ASN A 331 -20.42 28.99 22.69
CA ASN A 331 -21.22 28.40 21.61
C ASN A 331 -20.81 28.82 20.20
N GLN A 332 -19.61 29.37 20.02
CA GLN A 332 -19.02 29.66 18.71
C GLN A 332 -17.88 28.68 18.41
N THR A 333 -17.85 28.18 17.20
CA THR A 333 -16.77 27.28 16.75
C THR A 333 -15.51 28.08 16.61
N GLY A 334 -14.47 27.66 17.32
CA GLY A 334 -13.11 28.14 17.14
C GLY A 334 -12.33 27.35 16.08
N ALA A 335 -11.27 27.95 15.55
CA ALA A 335 -10.33 27.30 14.70
C ALA A 335 -8.90 27.62 15.14
N THR A 336 -8.01 26.62 15.07
CA THR A 336 -6.57 26.78 15.31
C THR A 336 -5.79 26.35 14.08
N TYR A 337 -4.59 26.87 13.90
CA TYR A 337 -3.64 26.37 12.92
C TYR A 337 -3.25 24.94 13.25
N GLY A 338 -3.00 24.15 12.22
CA GLY A 338 -2.32 22.86 12.37
C GLY A 338 -0.92 23.05 12.96
N ASN A 339 -0.43 22.04 13.66
CA ASN A 339 0.84 22.09 14.38
C ASN A 339 2.06 21.88 13.47
N GLU A 340 1.86 21.52 12.20
CA GLU A 340 2.93 21.30 11.22
C GLU A 340 3.05 22.47 10.24
N LEU A 341 4.24 23.02 10.13
CA LEU A 341 4.56 24.08 9.17
C LEU A 341 4.70 23.47 7.76
N SER A 342 3.92 23.96 6.83
CA SER A 342 4.02 23.56 5.42
C SER A 342 5.27 24.12 4.76
N ASN A 343 5.83 23.37 3.81
CA ASN A 343 7.02 23.74 3.06
C ASN A 343 6.70 23.95 1.57
N PRO A 344 6.65 25.20 1.07
CA PRO A 344 6.37 25.46 -0.34
C PRO A 344 7.49 24.98 -1.28
N ASN A 345 8.66 24.65 -0.74
CA ASN A 345 9.83 24.18 -1.49
C ASN A 345 10.00 22.65 -1.40
N LEU A 346 8.99 21.93 -0.91
CA LEU A 346 9.07 20.49 -0.77
C LEU A 346 9.23 19.81 -2.15
N ASN A 347 10.32 19.04 -2.28
CA ASN A 347 10.60 18.25 -3.47
C ASN A 347 10.10 16.81 -3.28
N PRO A 348 9.89 16.04 -4.36
CA PRO A 348 9.63 14.61 -4.24
C PRO A 348 10.78 13.90 -3.55
N SER A 349 10.49 12.83 -2.83
CA SER A 349 11.48 11.86 -2.39
C SER A 349 12.11 11.18 -3.59
N GLU A 350 13.37 10.79 -3.48
CA GLU A 350 14.13 10.22 -4.58
C GLU A 350 14.84 8.93 -4.13
N THR A 351 14.86 7.93 -5.03
CA THR A 351 15.69 6.73 -4.89
C THR A 351 16.44 6.50 -6.18
N SER A 352 17.76 6.35 -6.12
CA SER A 352 18.58 5.95 -7.26
C SER A 352 19.28 4.63 -6.98
N GLN A 353 19.28 3.73 -7.97
CA GLN A 353 19.93 2.43 -7.84
C GLN A 353 20.83 2.16 -9.04
N THR A 354 22.03 1.68 -8.75
CA THR A 354 22.95 1.11 -9.75
C THR A 354 23.11 -0.37 -9.45
N GLU A 355 22.99 -1.20 -10.47
CA GLU A 355 23.12 -2.65 -10.35
C GLU A 355 24.04 -3.19 -11.45
N PHE A 356 24.89 -4.15 -11.07
CA PHE A 356 25.69 -4.98 -11.96
C PHE A 356 25.41 -6.44 -11.67
N GLY A 357 25.14 -7.22 -12.72
CA GLY A 357 24.82 -8.63 -12.56
C GLY A 357 25.49 -9.50 -13.62
N MET A 358 25.65 -10.77 -13.28
CA MET A 358 26.21 -11.83 -14.12
C MET A 358 25.36 -13.09 -14.01
N ASP A 359 25.05 -13.72 -15.15
CA ASP A 359 24.49 -15.08 -15.22
C ASP A 359 25.53 -15.97 -15.90
N LEU A 360 26.07 -16.93 -15.15
CA LEU A 360 27.07 -17.90 -15.59
C LEU A 360 26.49 -19.30 -15.48
N ARG A 361 26.59 -20.06 -16.60
CA ARG A 361 26.22 -21.48 -16.62
C ARG A 361 27.38 -22.33 -17.04
N LEU A 362 27.62 -23.40 -16.31
CA LEU A 362 28.76 -24.27 -16.45
C LEU A 362 28.31 -25.71 -16.74
N PHE A 363 29.22 -26.49 -17.38
CA PHE A 363 29.08 -27.93 -17.58
C PHE A 363 27.76 -28.34 -18.24
N LYS A 364 27.44 -27.74 -19.41
CA LYS A 364 26.19 -27.96 -20.15
C LYS A 364 24.95 -27.62 -19.29
N ASN A 365 25.01 -26.47 -18.61
CA ASN A 365 23.95 -25.93 -17.71
C ASN A 365 23.72 -26.74 -16.41
N ARG A 366 24.67 -27.61 -16.01
CA ARG A 366 24.53 -28.36 -14.76
C ARG A 366 24.71 -27.49 -13.51
N ILE A 367 25.46 -26.41 -13.65
CA ILE A 367 25.64 -25.41 -12.57
C ILE A 367 25.27 -24.06 -13.15
N GLY A 368 24.38 -23.34 -12.49
CA GLY A 368 24.04 -21.95 -12.78
C GLY A 368 24.40 -21.06 -11.60
N ILE A 369 24.95 -19.90 -11.87
CA ILE A 369 25.27 -18.87 -10.89
C ILE A 369 24.71 -17.56 -11.44
N ASP A 370 23.71 -16.99 -10.78
CA ASP A 370 23.26 -15.61 -10.97
C ASP A 370 23.74 -14.78 -9.79
N ALA A 371 24.51 -13.74 -10.06
CA ALA A 371 25.06 -12.87 -9.04
C ALA A 371 24.78 -11.41 -9.41
N ALA A 372 24.35 -10.63 -8.44
CA ALA A 372 24.15 -9.19 -8.57
C ALA A 372 24.82 -8.45 -7.42
N TYR A 373 25.36 -7.27 -7.75
CA TYR A 373 25.80 -6.26 -6.80
C TYR A 373 25.01 -4.99 -7.04
N PHE A 374 24.48 -4.40 -5.97
CA PHE A 374 23.72 -3.17 -6.08
C PHE A 374 24.17 -2.10 -5.10
N ILE A 375 23.98 -0.85 -5.49
CA ILE A 375 24.10 0.34 -4.66
C ILE A 375 22.79 1.12 -4.82
N SER A 376 22.02 1.28 -3.74
CA SER A 376 20.83 2.11 -3.68
C SER A 376 21.09 3.32 -2.79
N ASN A 377 20.76 4.51 -3.29
CA ASN A 377 20.77 5.74 -2.51
C ASN A 377 19.33 6.23 -2.38
N ASP A 378 18.82 6.26 -1.17
CA ASP A 378 17.46 6.67 -0.85
C ASP A 378 17.51 8.07 -0.19
N GLY A 379 16.70 8.97 -0.69
CA GLY A 379 16.55 10.32 -0.19
C GLY A 379 17.08 11.42 -1.14
N PRO A 380 16.83 12.69 -0.79
CA PRO A 380 16.24 13.14 0.47
C PRO A 380 14.77 12.75 0.61
N SER A 381 14.44 12.07 1.69
CA SER A 381 13.05 11.65 1.97
C SER A 381 12.24 12.80 2.56
N ILE A 382 10.93 12.79 2.37
CA ILE A 382 10.00 13.70 3.02
C ILE A 382 9.73 13.20 4.43
N PHE A 383 9.94 14.04 5.45
CA PHE A 383 9.61 13.70 6.84
C PHE A 383 9.26 14.93 7.67
N SER A 384 8.58 14.72 8.79
CA SER A 384 8.22 15.76 9.76
C SER A 384 9.36 15.95 10.75
N LEU A 385 9.97 17.14 10.72
CA LEU A 385 11.07 17.54 11.60
C LEU A 385 10.51 18.30 12.81
N PRO A 386 10.76 17.88 14.05
CA PRO A 386 10.44 18.69 15.24
C PRO A 386 11.16 20.04 15.20
N ILE A 387 10.44 21.12 15.44
CA ILE A 387 10.98 22.48 15.53
C ILE A 387 10.57 23.16 16.84
N SER A 388 11.24 24.27 17.17
CA SER A 388 10.92 25.02 18.40
C SER A 388 9.49 25.54 18.35
N SER A 389 8.71 25.26 19.39
CA SER A 389 7.33 25.76 19.55
C SER A 389 7.22 27.30 19.62
N THR A 390 8.33 28.00 19.82
CA THR A 390 8.38 29.48 19.73
C THR A 390 8.08 29.99 18.31
N SER A 391 8.19 29.12 17.28
CA SER A 391 7.77 29.43 15.92
C SER A 391 6.25 29.44 15.72
N GLY A 392 5.47 28.97 16.69
CA GLY A 392 4.04 28.73 16.57
C GLY A 392 3.68 27.35 16.03
N TYR A 393 4.67 26.50 15.69
CA TYR A 393 4.51 25.14 15.18
C TYR A 393 5.35 24.17 16.01
N THR A 394 5.00 22.90 16.01
CA THR A 394 5.79 21.85 16.69
C THR A 394 6.63 21.03 15.73
N SER A 395 6.29 21.06 14.45
CA SER A 395 7.04 20.36 13.40
C SER A 395 7.01 21.13 12.07
N ALA A 396 7.90 20.77 11.17
CA ALA A 396 7.93 21.26 9.79
C ALA A 396 8.18 20.11 8.83
N LEU A 397 7.50 20.11 7.70
CA LEU A 397 7.70 19.10 6.66
C LEU A 397 8.92 19.47 5.81
N VAL A 398 9.91 18.61 5.74
CA VAL A 398 11.19 18.87 5.07
C VAL A 398 11.66 17.68 4.23
N ASN A 399 12.56 17.99 3.28
CA ASN A 399 13.35 16.95 2.61
C ASN A 399 14.66 16.77 3.37
N GLY A 400 14.91 15.57 3.88
CA GLY A 400 16.14 15.22 4.59
C GLY A 400 16.33 13.72 4.59
N ILE A 401 17.14 13.22 5.46
CA ILE A 401 17.47 11.82 5.65
C ILE A 401 17.82 11.11 4.32
N LYS A 402 19.11 10.88 4.14
CA LYS A 402 19.61 10.07 3.04
C LYS A 402 20.24 8.80 3.58
N THR A 403 19.92 7.70 2.97
CA THR A 403 20.52 6.40 3.29
C THR A 403 21.14 5.78 2.06
N GLN A 404 22.17 4.98 2.26
CA GLN A 404 22.77 4.18 1.21
C GLN A 404 22.73 2.71 1.61
N LYS A 405 22.25 1.88 0.68
CA LYS A 405 22.32 0.41 0.77
C LYS A 405 23.29 -0.12 -0.26
N LYS A 406 24.16 -1.05 0.16
CA LYS A 406 25.05 -1.81 -0.74
C LYS A 406 24.91 -3.29 -0.43
N GLY A 407 24.72 -4.11 -1.43
CA GLY A 407 24.49 -5.51 -1.19
C GLY A 407 24.83 -6.41 -2.34
N TYR A 408 24.83 -7.71 -2.05
CA TYR A 408 25.02 -8.79 -2.99
C TYR A 408 23.84 -9.75 -2.92
N GLU A 409 23.43 -10.22 -4.09
CA GLU A 409 22.46 -11.28 -4.24
C GLU A 409 23.08 -12.37 -5.11
N ILE A 410 23.06 -13.60 -4.63
CA ILE A 410 23.66 -14.74 -5.33
C ILE A 410 22.66 -15.88 -5.30
N SER A 411 22.35 -16.42 -6.47
CA SER A 411 21.58 -17.63 -6.65
C SER A 411 22.44 -18.68 -7.33
N VAL A 412 22.55 -19.83 -6.71
CA VAL A 412 23.28 -20.98 -7.26
C VAL A 412 22.28 -22.11 -7.52
N THR A 413 22.24 -22.59 -8.75
CA THR A 413 21.48 -23.77 -9.14
C THR A 413 22.44 -24.88 -9.55
N GLY A 414 22.10 -26.11 -9.23
CA GLY A 414 22.91 -27.25 -9.61
C GLY A 414 22.09 -28.52 -9.78
N THR A 415 22.46 -29.33 -10.76
CA THR A 415 21.95 -30.70 -10.97
C THR A 415 23.07 -31.70 -10.75
N PRO A 416 23.44 -32.00 -9.47
CA PRO A 416 24.56 -32.87 -9.15
C PRO A 416 24.41 -34.27 -9.76
N ILE A 417 23.21 -34.79 -9.74
CA ILE A 417 22.88 -36.10 -10.27
C ILE A 417 21.80 -36.00 -11.33
N GLN A 418 22.04 -36.54 -12.49
CA GLN A 418 21.06 -36.64 -13.56
C GLN A 418 21.29 -37.94 -14.31
N THR A 419 20.35 -38.87 -14.20
CA THR A 419 20.30 -40.14 -14.93
C THR A 419 19.03 -40.22 -15.77
N ALA A 420 18.77 -41.31 -16.46
CA ALA A 420 17.55 -41.49 -17.24
C ALA A 420 16.29 -41.50 -16.32
N ASP A 421 16.42 -42.00 -15.07
CA ASP A 421 15.31 -42.25 -14.17
C ASP A 421 15.32 -41.34 -12.91
N PHE A 422 16.38 -40.56 -12.69
CA PHE A 422 16.54 -39.75 -11.48
C PHE A 422 17.26 -38.41 -11.78
N SER A 423 16.69 -37.32 -11.29
CA SER A 423 17.34 -36.01 -11.28
C SER A 423 17.28 -35.43 -9.88
N TRP A 424 18.40 -34.86 -9.44
CA TRP A 424 18.48 -34.12 -8.19
C TRP A 424 18.89 -32.69 -8.47
N ASP A 425 17.95 -31.74 -8.26
CA ASP A 425 18.17 -30.33 -8.47
C ASP A 425 18.29 -29.61 -7.12
N VAL A 426 19.28 -28.75 -7.00
CA VAL A 426 19.57 -27.95 -5.80
C VAL A 426 19.51 -26.48 -6.16
N LEU A 427 18.84 -25.69 -5.33
CA LEU A 427 18.83 -24.23 -5.39
C LEU A 427 19.27 -23.67 -4.05
N ALA A 428 20.26 -22.77 -4.06
CA ALA A 428 20.70 -22.01 -2.91
C ALA A 428 20.67 -20.51 -3.23
N ASN A 429 20.04 -19.72 -2.37
CA ASN A 429 19.98 -18.27 -2.47
C ASN A 429 20.68 -17.64 -1.28
N TYR A 430 21.49 -16.63 -1.54
CA TYR A 430 22.13 -15.82 -0.52
C TYR A 430 21.94 -14.35 -0.86
N SER A 431 21.48 -13.57 0.10
CA SER A 431 21.41 -12.11 -0.02
C SER A 431 21.92 -11.45 1.25
N THR A 432 22.64 -10.36 1.07
CA THR A 432 23.10 -9.53 2.19
C THR A 432 23.18 -8.08 1.74
N TYR A 433 22.94 -7.17 2.66
CA TYR A 433 23.19 -5.75 2.43
C TYR A 433 23.61 -5.05 3.70
N GLU A 434 24.36 -3.96 3.53
CA GLU A 434 24.64 -2.97 4.55
C GLU A 434 23.85 -1.70 4.23
N GLN A 435 23.22 -1.12 5.25
CA GLN A 435 22.56 0.18 5.12
C GLN A 435 23.21 1.18 6.07
N ARG A 436 23.54 2.36 5.55
CA ARG A 436 24.11 3.46 6.30
C ARG A 436 23.30 4.72 6.12
N LEU A 437 23.15 5.47 7.18
CA LEU A 437 22.71 6.86 7.13
C LEU A 437 23.87 7.70 6.56
N THR A 438 23.63 8.41 5.46
CA THR A 438 24.68 9.20 4.80
C THR A 438 24.53 10.69 5.01
N ASP A 439 23.31 11.14 5.28
CA ASP A 439 23.01 12.56 5.51
C ASP A 439 21.70 12.70 6.30
N ILE A 440 21.62 13.75 7.09
CA ILE A 440 20.41 14.19 7.80
C ILE A 440 20.12 15.62 7.35
N TYR A 441 18.99 16.17 7.76
CA TYR A 441 18.65 17.57 7.47
C TYR A 441 19.73 18.52 8.01
N PRO A 442 20.19 19.52 7.21
CA PRO A 442 21.24 20.45 7.63
C PRO A 442 20.92 21.12 8.96
N GLY A 443 21.90 21.10 9.89
CA GLY A 443 21.75 21.68 11.23
C GLY A 443 21.27 20.72 12.32
N ILE A 444 21.03 19.45 11.99
CA ILE A 444 20.84 18.37 12.96
C ILE A 444 22.14 17.58 13.04
N THR A 445 22.70 17.49 14.22
CA THR A 445 23.97 16.75 14.53
C THR A 445 23.60 15.50 15.34
#